data_d605acb6dfab0e328305c776a3236d12
#
_entry.id   d605acb6dfab0e328305c776a3236d12
#
_cell.length_a   1.000
_cell.length_b   1.000
_cell.length_c   1.000
_cell.angle_alpha   90.00
_cell.angle_beta   90.00
_cell.angle_gamma   90.00
#
_symmetry.space_group_name_H-M   'P 1'
#
loop_
_entity.id
_entity.type
_entity.pdbx_description
1 polymer ?
#
loop_
_entity_poly.entity_id
_entity_poly.type
_entity_poly.pdbx_seq_one_letter_code
_entity_poly.pdbx_strand_id
1 'polypeptide(L)'
;MSTPTPDTAPSMKALVDELREKLARSALGGSEKSRARHVSRGKLLPRERISRLLDEGSDFLEVAPLAAHGLYDDASPGAGMITGIGQVAGRAVMVVCNDATVKGGTYFPMTVKKHLRAQQIALEHRLPCIYLVDSGGAFLPMQDEVFPDREHFGRIFYNQAQLSSRGIPQLSAVLGSCTAGGAYVPAMSDETVIVREQGTIFLGGPPLVKAAIGEEVSAEELGGGQLHAEVSGVVDHLAENDEHALSMIRDMVRTLPEPTPVPERDWNEPAKDPAGLLEAVPVDVNASYDVHEVIERIVDGGSVSEFKPEYGTTLVTAFATIYGMKVGILANNGVLFSESAMKGAHFIELCDQRGIPLVFLQNISGFMVGRDAEAGGIAKHGAKLVTAVATCRVAKYTIIIGGSFGAGNYAMCGRAYSPRFLWMWPNARISVMGGSQAAGVLTTIRAEARAAAGDPMSQAEQDDYAAPVLADYDRMGSPYYSTARLWDDGVIDPVDTRRVLGMALSLSDGEQLPDTNFGIFRM
;
A
#
# COMPACT_ATOMS: atom_id res chain seq x y z
N MET A 1 -0.31 -38.05 -2.91
CA MET A 1 0.30 -37.27 -4.01
C MET A 1 1.72 -36.90 -3.59
N SER A 2 2.70 -37.18 -4.42
CA SER A 2 4.12 -36.92 -4.16
C SER A 2 4.33 -35.41 -3.93
N THR A 3 4.94 -35.08 -2.82
CA THR A 3 5.58 -33.75 -2.63
C THR A 3 6.35 -33.41 -3.89
N PRO A 4 6.23 -32.17 -4.43
CA PRO A 4 7.07 -31.76 -5.55
C PRO A 4 8.52 -31.96 -5.16
N THR A 5 9.27 -32.63 -6.03
CA THR A 5 10.72 -32.77 -5.89
C THR A 5 11.34 -31.35 -5.82
N PRO A 6 12.45 -31.13 -5.08
CA PRO A 6 13.09 -29.81 -4.93
C PRO A 6 13.42 -29.09 -6.24
N ASP A 7 13.37 -29.78 -7.36
CA ASP A 7 13.70 -29.29 -8.71
C ASP A 7 12.54 -28.58 -9.44
N THR A 8 11.34 -28.50 -8.87
CA THR A 8 10.15 -27.91 -9.53
C THR A 8 9.60 -26.66 -8.84
N ALA A 9 10.09 -26.28 -7.66
CA ALA A 9 9.68 -25.04 -6.99
C ALA A 9 10.34 -23.83 -7.69
N PRO A 10 9.59 -22.72 -7.93
CA PRO A 10 10.18 -21.54 -8.52
C PRO A 10 11.27 -20.97 -7.60
N SER A 11 12.36 -20.43 -8.16
CA SER A 11 13.35 -19.69 -7.38
C SER A 11 12.83 -18.29 -7.03
N MET A 12 13.40 -17.64 -6.00
CA MET A 12 13.07 -16.25 -5.67
C MET A 12 13.29 -15.34 -6.88
N LYS A 13 14.35 -15.56 -7.64
CA LYS A 13 14.60 -14.85 -8.90
C LYS A 13 13.44 -14.98 -9.89
N ALA A 14 12.91 -16.19 -10.07
CA ALA A 14 11.76 -16.42 -10.97
C ALA A 14 10.51 -15.66 -10.49
N LEU A 15 10.26 -15.61 -9.18
CA LEU A 15 9.15 -14.83 -8.61
C LEU A 15 9.35 -13.31 -8.79
N VAL A 16 10.58 -12.84 -8.69
CA VAL A 16 10.92 -11.42 -8.96
C VAL A 16 10.75 -11.09 -10.44
N ASP A 17 11.17 -11.97 -11.34
CA ASP A 17 10.97 -11.78 -12.78
C ASP A 17 9.47 -11.74 -13.13
N GLU A 18 8.66 -12.62 -12.55
CA GLU A 18 7.19 -12.58 -12.66
C GLU A 18 6.60 -11.27 -12.13
N LEU A 19 7.08 -10.78 -10.97
CA LEU A 19 6.67 -9.50 -10.42
C LEU A 19 6.96 -8.36 -11.40
N ARG A 20 8.17 -8.31 -11.94
CA ARG A 20 8.60 -7.27 -12.90
C ARG A 20 7.73 -7.28 -14.17
N GLU A 21 7.38 -8.46 -14.69
CA GLU A 21 6.46 -8.59 -15.82
C GLU A 21 5.06 -8.03 -15.49
N LYS A 22 4.51 -8.36 -14.32
CA LYS A 22 3.21 -7.85 -13.87
C LYS A 22 3.23 -6.33 -13.70
N LEU A 23 4.28 -5.78 -13.08
CA LEU A 23 4.46 -4.34 -12.91
C LEU A 23 4.57 -3.64 -14.26
N ALA A 24 5.39 -4.16 -15.19
CA ALA A 24 5.54 -3.61 -16.54
C ALA A 24 4.21 -3.63 -17.30
N ARG A 25 3.44 -4.71 -17.20
CA ARG A 25 2.11 -4.82 -17.82
C ARG A 25 1.12 -3.82 -17.20
N SER A 26 1.07 -3.70 -15.87
CA SER A 26 0.21 -2.72 -15.19
C SER A 26 0.59 -1.29 -15.55
N ALA A 27 1.88 -1.00 -15.69
CA ALA A 27 2.40 0.31 -16.06
C ALA A 27 1.96 0.80 -17.45
N LEU A 28 1.57 -0.10 -18.36
CA LEU A 28 1.03 0.28 -19.66
C LEU A 28 -0.33 0.97 -19.56
N GLY A 29 -1.10 0.74 -18.48
CA GLY A 29 -2.45 1.27 -18.34
C GLY A 29 -3.43 0.65 -19.33
N GLY A 30 -4.20 1.49 -20.03
CA GLY A 30 -5.19 1.04 -21.00
C GLY A 30 -4.63 0.39 -22.26
N SER A 31 -5.51 -0.13 -23.12
CA SER A 31 -5.14 -0.76 -24.39
C SER A 31 -4.34 0.19 -25.29
N GLU A 32 -3.54 -0.39 -26.19
CA GLU A 32 -2.78 0.39 -27.19
C GLU A 32 -3.68 1.38 -27.96
N LYS A 33 -4.87 0.93 -28.38
CA LYS A 33 -5.87 1.77 -29.03
C LYS A 33 -6.30 2.95 -28.16
N SER A 34 -6.51 2.71 -26.86
CA SER A 34 -6.91 3.75 -25.90
C SER A 34 -5.79 4.77 -25.69
N ARG A 35 -4.55 4.30 -25.57
CA ARG A 35 -3.36 5.15 -25.45
C ARG A 35 -3.13 5.99 -26.70
N ALA A 36 -3.18 5.38 -27.88
CA ALA A 36 -3.04 6.10 -29.16
C ALA A 36 -4.12 7.17 -29.31
N ARG A 37 -5.38 6.87 -28.95
CA ARG A 37 -6.46 7.85 -28.94
C ARG A 37 -6.23 8.98 -27.94
N HIS A 38 -5.65 8.70 -26.79
CA HIS A 38 -5.32 9.70 -25.77
C HIS A 38 -4.26 10.68 -26.30
N VAL A 39 -3.16 10.15 -26.83
CA VAL A 39 -2.06 10.94 -27.42
C VAL A 39 -2.52 11.75 -28.64
N SER A 40 -3.38 11.18 -29.51
CA SER A 40 -3.89 11.90 -30.69
C SER A 40 -4.73 13.14 -30.37
N ARG A 41 -5.13 13.30 -29.09
CA ARG A 41 -5.82 14.49 -28.56
C ARG A 41 -4.86 15.53 -27.98
N GLY A 42 -3.55 15.36 -28.15
CA GLY A 42 -2.54 16.27 -27.60
C GLY A 42 -2.23 16.07 -26.12
N LYS A 43 -2.72 14.99 -25.49
CA LYS A 43 -2.53 14.70 -24.06
C LYS A 43 -1.27 13.88 -23.81
N LEU A 44 -0.56 14.18 -22.75
CA LEU A 44 0.49 13.32 -22.21
C LEU A 44 -0.12 12.06 -21.59
N LEU A 45 0.56 10.92 -21.70
CA LEU A 45 0.17 9.73 -20.94
C LEU A 45 0.33 9.95 -19.44
N PRO A 46 -0.45 9.27 -18.56
CA PRO A 46 -0.41 9.51 -17.12
C PRO A 46 0.98 9.43 -16.50
N ARG A 47 1.79 8.44 -16.91
CA ARG A 47 3.17 8.31 -16.41
C ARG A 47 4.10 9.42 -16.95
N GLU A 48 3.86 9.91 -18.14
CA GLU A 48 4.58 11.07 -18.68
C GLU A 48 4.23 12.35 -17.89
N ARG A 49 2.93 12.53 -17.54
CA ARG A 49 2.49 13.62 -16.67
C ARG A 49 3.25 13.61 -15.33
N ILE A 50 3.34 12.45 -14.71
CA ILE A 50 4.07 12.30 -13.44
C ILE A 50 5.56 12.58 -13.63
N SER A 51 6.19 11.99 -14.64
CA SER A 51 7.62 12.20 -14.93
C SER A 51 7.96 13.67 -15.19
N ARG A 52 7.05 14.44 -15.85
CA ARG A 52 7.23 15.89 -16.09
C ARG A 52 6.95 16.73 -14.86
N LEU A 53 6.09 16.26 -13.96
CA LEU A 53 5.78 16.94 -12.72
C LEU A 53 6.91 16.83 -11.69
N LEU A 54 7.52 15.66 -11.57
CA LEU A 54 8.56 15.38 -10.58
C LEU A 54 9.87 16.09 -10.91
N ASP A 55 10.69 16.29 -9.89
CA ASP A 55 12.05 16.81 -10.05
C ASP A 55 12.92 15.77 -10.76
N GLU A 56 13.81 16.27 -11.64
CA GLU A 56 14.72 15.41 -12.39
C GLU A 56 15.60 14.59 -11.45
N GLY A 57 15.67 13.29 -11.70
CA GLY A 57 16.44 12.35 -10.88
C GLY A 57 15.80 11.99 -9.54
N SER A 58 14.61 12.51 -9.21
CA SER A 58 13.92 12.12 -7.98
C SER A 58 13.27 10.73 -8.11
N ASP A 59 13.34 9.95 -7.04
CA ASP A 59 12.61 8.70 -6.92
C ASP A 59 11.09 8.92 -6.84
N PHE A 60 10.33 7.93 -7.31
CA PHE A 60 8.88 7.87 -7.13
C PHE A 60 8.50 6.60 -6.39
N LEU A 61 8.02 6.74 -5.16
CA LEU A 61 7.49 5.65 -4.35
C LEU A 61 6.03 5.39 -4.74
N GLU A 62 5.83 4.56 -5.77
CA GLU A 62 4.49 4.22 -6.24
C GLU A 62 3.75 3.35 -5.22
N VAL A 63 2.50 3.71 -4.93
CA VAL A 63 1.62 3.00 -3.97
C VAL A 63 0.67 2.08 -4.74
N ALA A 64 0.65 0.81 -4.38
CA ALA A 64 -0.25 -0.22 -4.90
C ALA A 64 -0.30 -0.27 -6.45
N PRO A 65 0.84 -0.43 -7.15
CA PRO A 65 0.86 -0.44 -8.63
C PRO A 65 0.07 -1.60 -9.25
N LEU A 66 -0.16 -2.69 -8.51
CA LEU A 66 -0.94 -3.86 -8.93
C LEU A 66 -2.36 -3.89 -8.34
N ALA A 67 -2.87 -2.77 -7.83
CA ALA A 67 -4.26 -2.69 -7.38
C ALA A 67 -5.23 -3.13 -8.49
N ALA A 68 -6.26 -3.88 -8.14
CA ALA A 68 -7.24 -4.50 -9.03
C ALA A 68 -6.70 -5.58 -10.02
N HIS A 69 -5.45 -6.04 -9.86
CA HIS A 69 -4.91 -7.14 -10.68
C HIS A 69 -5.79 -8.39 -10.59
N GLY A 70 -6.22 -8.93 -11.74
CA GLY A 70 -7.13 -10.08 -11.81
C GLY A 70 -8.57 -9.80 -11.32
N LEU A 71 -8.93 -8.53 -11.07
CA LEU A 71 -10.30 -8.13 -10.79
C LEU A 71 -10.92 -7.46 -12.03
N TYR A 72 -12.27 -7.49 -12.11
CA TYR A 72 -13.01 -6.84 -13.19
C TYR A 72 -12.58 -7.30 -14.59
N ASP A 73 -12.21 -8.59 -14.75
CA ASP A 73 -11.67 -9.16 -16.00
C ASP A 73 -10.42 -8.39 -16.50
N ASP A 74 -9.56 -7.94 -15.59
CA ASP A 74 -8.39 -7.07 -15.84
C ASP A 74 -8.73 -5.75 -16.58
N ALA A 75 -9.97 -5.29 -16.50
CA ALA A 75 -10.40 -4.07 -17.18
C ALA A 75 -9.86 -2.78 -16.54
N SER A 76 -9.28 -2.86 -15.33
CA SER A 76 -8.81 -1.70 -14.58
C SER A 76 -7.40 -1.92 -13.99
N PRO A 77 -6.36 -2.06 -14.84
CA PRO A 77 -4.99 -2.22 -14.38
C PRO A 77 -4.55 -1.05 -13.48
N GLY A 78 -3.83 -1.35 -12.41
CA GLY A 78 -3.45 -0.35 -11.41
C GLY A 78 -4.64 0.38 -10.76
N ALA A 79 -5.85 -0.23 -10.82
CA ALA A 79 -7.12 0.39 -10.44
C ALA A 79 -7.45 1.68 -11.24
N GLY A 80 -6.94 1.83 -12.47
CA GLY A 80 -7.16 3.02 -13.31
C GLY A 80 -6.59 4.32 -12.74
N MET A 81 -5.60 4.22 -11.86
CA MET A 81 -5.03 5.35 -11.14
C MET A 81 -3.57 5.08 -10.77
N ILE A 82 -2.71 6.09 -10.89
CA ILE A 82 -1.35 6.06 -10.38
C ILE A 82 -1.28 6.94 -9.14
N THR A 83 -0.82 6.37 -8.03
CA THR A 83 -0.61 7.09 -6.77
C THR A 83 0.79 6.84 -6.26
N GLY A 84 1.41 7.85 -5.67
CA GLY A 84 2.76 7.70 -5.13
C GLY A 84 3.33 8.99 -4.58
N ILE A 85 4.50 8.90 -3.99
CA ILE A 85 5.22 10.00 -3.38
C ILE A 85 6.47 10.27 -4.21
N GLY A 86 6.67 11.54 -4.55
CA GLY A 86 7.86 12.02 -5.26
C GLY A 86 8.19 13.45 -4.87
N GLN A 87 9.29 13.98 -5.41
CA GLN A 87 9.71 15.35 -5.15
C GLN A 87 9.19 16.29 -6.24
N VAL A 88 8.60 17.40 -5.84
CA VAL A 88 8.18 18.50 -6.73
C VAL A 88 8.71 19.80 -6.14
N ALA A 89 9.55 20.48 -6.89
CA ALA A 89 10.22 21.71 -6.43
C ALA A 89 10.90 21.53 -5.05
N GLY A 90 11.62 20.42 -4.86
CA GLY A 90 12.34 20.10 -3.63
C GLY A 90 11.47 19.62 -2.47
N ARG A 91 10.18 19.42 -2.68
CA ARG A 91 9.23 19.03 -1.63
C ARG A 91 8.61 17.66 -1.92
N ALA A 92 8.56 16.78 -0.92
CA ALA A 92 7.80 15.54 -0.99
C ALA A 92 6.30 15.84 -1.09
N VAL A 93 5.63 15.22 -2.07
CA VAL A 93 4.19 15.39 -2.32
C VAL A 93 3.54 14.03 -2.59
N MET A 94 2.26 13.91 -2.29
CA MET A 94 1.42 12.80 -2.74
C MET A 94 0.83 13.14 -4.10
N VAL A 95 1.13 12.34 -5.11
CA VAL A 95 0.54 12.46 -6.45
C VAL A 95 -0.59 11.46 -6.60
N VAL A 96 -1.74 11.93 -7.09
CA VAL A 96 -2.92 11.13 -7.44
C VAL A 96 -3.28 11.44 -8.88
N CYS A 97 -3.00 10.53 -9.80
CA CYS A 97 -3.17 10.73 -11.24
C CYS A 97 -4.18 9.72 -11.81
N ASN A 98 -5.28 10.20 -12.36
CA ASN A 98 -6.22 9.34 -13.09
C ASN A 98 -5.59 8.82 -14.38
N ASP A 99 -5.84 7.56 -14.72
CA ASP A 99 -5.49 7.00 -16.02
C ASP A 99 -6.73 6.96 -16.94
N ALA A 100 -6.91 8.02 -17.72
CA ALA A 100 -8.02 8.10 -18.67
C ALA A 100 -7.91 7.10 -19.83
N THR A 101 -6.77 6.44 -20.01
CA THR A 101 -6.63 5.34 -21.00
C THR A 101 -7.32 4.07 -20.52
N VAL A 102 -7.57 3.96 -19.20
CA VAL A 102 -8.31 2.88 -18.54
C VAL A 102 -9.76 3.32 -18.35
N LYS A 103 -10.66 2.82 -19.19
CA LYS A 103 -12.11 3.11 -19.11
C LYS A 103 -12.47 4.59 -18.93
N GLY A 104 -11.68 5.50 -19.54
CA GLY A 104 -11.90 6.95 -19.46
C GLY A 104 -11.65 7.55 -18.07
N GLY A 105 -10.83 6.94 -17.24
CA GLY A 105 -10.55 7.39 -15.87
C GLY A 105 -11.72 7.17 -14.91
N THR A 106 -12.60 6.22 -15.22
CA THR A 106 -13.78 5.89 -14.39
C THR A 106 -13.35 5.19 -13.10
N TYR A 107 -14.01 5.54 -12.00
CA TYR A 107 -13.74 4.96 -10.67
C TYR A 107 -14.47 3.64 -10.46
N PHE A 108 -13.72 2.55 -10.39
CA PHE A 108 -14.14 1.26 -9.87
C PHE A 108 -14.03 1.23 -8.33
N PRO A 109 -14.57 0.21 -7.63
CA PRO A 109 -14.42 0.10 -6.18
C PRO A 109 -12.95 0.16 -5.71
N MET A 110 -12.03 -0.52 -6.42
CA MET A 110 -10.61 -0.46 -6.08
C MET A 110 -9.95 0.89 -6.42
N THR A 111 -10.46 1.64 -7.39
CA THR A 111 -10.01 3.02 -7.67
C THR A 111 -10.30 3.93 -6.48
N VAL A 112 -11.52 3.85 -5.93
CA VAL A 112 -11.91 4.60 -4.72
C VAL A 112 -11.01 4.22 -3.56
N LYS A 113 -10.84 2.93 -3.29
CA LYS A 113 -9.99 2.44 -2.19
C LYS A 113 -8.54 2.90 -2.32
N LYS A 114 -7.99 2.92 -3.54
CA LYS A 114 -6.64 3.41 -3.81
C LYS A 114 -6.50 4.91 -3.59
N HIS A 115 -7.48 5.70 -4.03
CA HIS A 115 -7.52 7.14 -3.78
C HIS A 115 -7.57 7.45 -2.27
N LEU A 116 -8.47 6.76 -1.54
CA LEU A 116 -8.56 6.91 -0.08
C LEU A 116 -7.26 6.53 0.62
N ARG A 117 -6.57 5.49 0.17
CA ARG A 117 -5.26 5.11 0.72
C ARG A 117 -4.21 6.19 0.48
N ALA A 118 -4.16 6.80 -0.70
CA ALA A 118 -3.26 7.91 -0.99
C ALA A 118 -3.52 9.10 -0.06
N GLN A 119 -4.78 9.47 0.14
CA GLN A 119 -5.15 10.56 1.07
C GLN A 119 -4.82 10.21 2.53
N GLN A 120 -4.96 8.95 2.94
CA GLN A 120 -4.56 8.51 4.27
C GLN A 120 -3.04 8.68 4.47
N ILE A 121 -2.23 8.24 3.52
CA ILE A 121 -0.76 8.41 3.55
C ILE A 121 -0.40 9.91 3.60
N ALA A 122 -1.07 10.72 2.76
CA ALA A 122 -0.86 12.17 2.77
C ALA A 122 -1.18 12.81 4.12
N LEU A 123 -2.25 12.38 4.78
CA LEU A 123 -2.62 12.84 6.12
C LEU A 123 -1.57 12.45 7.16
N GLU A 124 -1.14 11.19 7.14
CA GLU A 124 -0.20 10.61 8.11
C GLU A 124 1.19 11.25 8.03
N HIS A 125 1.61 11.67 6.83
CA HIS A 125 2.92 12.28 6.57
C HIS A 125 2.86 13.78 6.27
N ARG A 126 1.66 14.39 6.38
CA ARG A 126 1.41 15.83 6.09
C ARG A 126 1.89 16.27 4.70
N LEU A 127 1.71 15.38 3.69
CA LEU A 127 2.14 15.65 2.33
C LEU A 127 1.12 16.49 1.57
N PRO A 128 1.50 17.57 0.90
CA PRO A 128 0.65 18.22 -0.09
C PRO A 128 0.16 17.20 -1.12
N CYS A 129 -1.12 17.25 -1.48
CA CYS A 129 -1.70 16.39 -2.51
C CYS A 129 -1.73 17.12 -3.84
N ILE A 130 -1.29 16.45 -4.90
CA ILE A 130 -1.41 16.93 -6.29
C ILE A 130 -2.30 15.95 -7.05
N TYR A 131 -3.48 16.42 -7.46
CA TYR A 131 -4.44 15.65 -8.23
C TYR A 131 -4.31 15.99 -9.71
N LEU A 132 -3.90 15.03 -10.52
CA LEU A 132 -3.86 15.12 -11.99
C LEU A 132 -5.15 14.48 -12.53
N VAL A 133 -6.16 15.32 -12.76
CA VAL A 133 -7.55 14.87 -12.96
C VAL A 133 -7.87 14.69 -14.44
N ASP A 134 -8.32 13.49 -14.78
CA ASP A 134 -8.84 13.14 -16.10
C ASP A 134 -9.83 11.96 -15.91
N SER A 135 -11.04 12.26 -15.39
CA SER A 135 -11.94 11.26 -14.81
C SER A 135 -13.33 11.30 -15.42
N GLY A 136 -13.83 10.13 -15.79
CA GLY A 136 -15.21 9.92 -16.22
C GLY A 136 -16.23 9.77 -15.07
N GLY A 137 -15.85 9.96 -13.81
CA GLY A 137 -16.71 9.79 -12.65
C GLY A 137 -16.84 8.32 -12.19
N ALA A 138 -17.91 7.99 -11.48
CA ALA A 138 -18.15 6.64 -10.95
C ALA A 138 -18.48 5.62 -12.05
N PHE A 139 -18.02 4.38 -11.91
CA PHE A 139 -18.41 3.28 -12.79
C PHE A 139 -19.84 2.84 -12.47
N LEU A 140 -20.80 3.34 -13.25
CA LEU A 140 -22.24 3.18 -12.98
C LEU A 140 -22.72 1.72 -12.81
N PRO A 141 -22.21 0.72 -13.56
CA PRO A 141 -22.62 -0.67 -13.35
C PRO A 141 -22.33 -1.24 -11.95
N MET A 142 -21.41 -0.61 -11.18
CA MET A 142 -21.03 -0.99 -9.82
C MET A 142 -21.27 0.17 -8.82
N GLN A 143 -22.28 0.99 -9.07
CA GLN A 143 -22.53 2.20 -8.27
C GLN A 143 -22.79 1.90 -6.78
N ASP A 144 -23.37 0.77 -6.48
CA ASP A 144 -23.62 0.27 -5.12
C ASP A 144 -22.33 -0.04 -4.34
N GLU A 145 -21.25 -0.40 -5.03
CA GLU A 145 -19.93 -0.63 -4.43
C GLU A 145 -19.01 0.61 -4.50
N VAL A 146 -19.48 1.71 -5.09
CA VAL A 146 -18.67 2.93 -5.28
C VAL A 146 -19.24 4.12 -4.52
N PHE A 147 -20.58 4.21 -4.33
CA PHE A 147 -21.24 5.45 -3.91
C PHE A 147 -21.73 5.48 -2.45
N PRO A 148 -22.51 4.49 -1.92
CA PRO A 148 -23.37 4.76 -0.75
C PRO A 148 -22.69 4.62 0.61
N ASP A 149 -21.56 3.89 0.73
CA ASP A 149 -20.97 3.54 2.01
C ASP A 149 -19.95 4.60 2.48
N ARG A 150 -19.53 4.47 3.74
CA ARG A 150 -18.61 5.38 4.42
C ARG A 150 -17.27 5.51 3.70
N GLU A 151 -16.67 4.40 3.27
CA GLU A 151 -15.36 4.38 2.59
C GLU A 151 -15.53 4.30 1.06
N HIS A 152 -16.58 4.95 0.53
CA HIS A 152 -16.89 5.10 -0.88
C HIS A 152 -16.51 6.50 -1.40
N PHE A 153 -17.00 6.83 -2.58
CA PHE A 153 -16.59 8.01 -3.35
C PHE A 153 -16.71 9.33 -2.56
N GLY A 154 -17.77 9.49 -1.76
CA GLY A 154 -17.98 10.67 -0.93
C GLY A 154 -16.90 10.87 0.13
N ARG A 155 -16.23 9.80 0.56
CA ARG A 155 -15.12 9.89 1.53
C ARG A 155 -13.91 10.62 0.97
N ILE A 156 -13.69 10.57 -0.35
CA ILE A 156 -12.61 11.31 -1.02
C ILE A 156 -12.74 12.80 -0.74
N PHE A 157 -13.94 13.35 -0.88
CA PHE A 157 -14.20 14.79 -0.69
C PHE A 157 -14.13 15.17 0.79
N TYR A 158 -14.68 14.34 1.66
CA TYR A 158 -14.54 14.52 3.10
C TYR A 158 -13.06 14.59 3.50
N ASN A 159 -12.26 13.65 3.04
CA ASN A 159 -10.83 13.62 3.35
C ASN A 159 -10.11 14.85 2.78
N GLN A 160 -10.41 15.28 1.55
CA GLN A 160 -9.83 16.46 0.93
C GLN A 160 -10.08 17.72 1.77
N ALA A 161 -11.34 17.92 2.22
CA ALA A 161 -11.68 19.02 3.12
C ALA A 161 -10.95 18.92 4.47
N GLN A 162 -10.81 17.70 5.03
CA GLN A 162 -10.09 17.47 6.28
C GLN A 162 -8.58 17.72 6.14
N LEU A 163 -7.98 17.37 5.02
CA LEU A 163 -6.58 17.64 4.72
C LEU A 163 -6.32 19.15 4.64
N SER A 164 -7.09 19.86 3.83
CA SER A 164 -7.01 21.33 3.70
C SER A 164 -7.20 22.03 5.04
N SER A 165 -8.22 21.64 5.82
CA SER A 165 -8.47 22.25 7.16
C SER A 165 -7.34 22.04 8.16
N ARG A 166 -6.44 21.09 7.93
CA ARG A 166 -5.25 20.82 8.75
C ARG A 166 -3.98 21.44 8.16
N GLY A 167 -4.12 22.32 7.17
CA GLY A 167 -3.01 22.98 6.50
C GLY A 167 -2.18 22.04 5.63
N ILE A 168 -2.78 20.97 5.11
CA ILE A 168 -2.15 20.07 4.13
C ILE A 168 -2.68 20.49 2.75
N PRO A 169 -1.85 21.13 1.91
CA PRO A 169 -2.30 21.72 0.65
C PRO A 169 -2.88 20.69 -0.32
N GLN A 170 -3.96 21.11 -1.02
CA GLN A 170 -4.67 20.32 -2.01
C GLN A 170 -4.60 21.08 -3.34
N LEU A 171 -3.78 20.60 -4.28
CA LEU A 171 -3.57 21.23 -5.59
C LEU A 171 -4.12 20.34 -6.69
N SER A 172 -4.73 20.90 -7.72
CA SER A 172 -5.23 20.10 -8.84
C SER A 172 -4.94 20.68 -10.20
N ALA A 173 -4.72 19.77 -11.17
CA ALA A 173 -4.66 20.08 -12.59
C ALA A 173 -5.74 19.27 -13.32
N VAL A 174 -6.65 19.95 -13.99
CA VAL A 174 -7.70 19.35 -14.82
C VAL A 174 -7.18 19.19 -16.23
N LEU A 175 -6.73 17.97 -16.52
CA LEU A 175 -6.03 17.60 -17.77
C LEU A 175 -6.96 16.85 -18.74
N GLY A 176 -8.25 16.89 -18.48
CA GLY A 176 -9.25 16.22 -19.28
C GLY A 176 -10.64 16.33 -18.69
N SER A 177 -11.49 15.35 -18.97
CA SER A 177 -12.85 15.34 -18.45
C SER A 177 -12.86 15.24 -16.91
N CYS A 178 -13.75 15.99 -16.29
CA CYS A 178 -14.02 15.91 -14.86
C CYS A 178 -15.52 15.98 -14.63
N THR A 179 -16.17 14.81 -14.57
CA THR A 179 -17.62 14.69 -14.66
C THR A 179 -18.23 14.16 -13.36
N ALA A 180 -19.43 14.63 -13.05
CA ALA A 180 -20.25 14.21 -11.91
C ALA A 180 -19.51 14.37 -10.57
N GLY A 181 -19.45 13.33 -9.74
CA GLY A 181 -18.72 13.37 -8.47
C GLY A 181 -17.25 13.75 -8.62
N GLY A 182 -16.60 13.36 -9.72
CA GLY A 182 -15.22 13.73 -10.01
C GLY A 182 -14.97 15.24 -10.08
N ALA A 183 -16.00 16.04 -10.42
CA ALA A 183 -15.91 17.50 -10.48
C ALA A 183 -15.58 18.15 -9.11
N TYR A 184 -15.88 17.47 -8.01
CA TYR A 184 -15.58 17.98 -6.67
C TYR A 184 -14.09 17.91 -6.34
N VAL A 185 -13.31 17.02 -6.95
CA VAL A 185 -11.86 16.95 -6.69
C VAL A 185 -11.17 18.29 -6.99
N PRO A 186 -11.27 18.87 -8.20
CA PRO A 186 -10.71 20.19 -8.46
C PRO A 186 -11.48 21.32 -7.74
N ALA A 187 -12.81 21.25 -7.67
CA ALA A 187 -13.60 22.32 -7.05
C ALA A 187 -13.39 22.45 -5.52
N MET A 188 -12.84 21.45 -4.87
CA MET A 188 -12.51 21.46 -3.43
C MET A 188 -11.00 21.52 -3.19
N SER A 189 -10.18 21.61 -4.21
CA SER A 189 -8.75 21.90 -4.07
C SER A 189 -8.52 23.34 -3.63
N ASP A 190 -7.41 23.57 -2.93
CA ASP A 190 -7.06 24.91 -2.46
C ASP A 190 -6.67 25.81 -3.64
N GLU A 191 -6.10 25.21 -4.70
CA GLU A 191 -5.75 25.89 -5.93
C GLU A 191 -5.83 24.93 -7.12
N THR A 192 -6.40 25.41 -8.24
CA THR A 192 -6.73 24.57 -9.41
C THR A 192 -6.32 25.22 -10.71
N VAL A 193 -5.64 24.44 -11.57
CA VAL A 193 -5.38 24.79 -12.97
C VAL A 193 -6.18 23.91 -13.92
N ILE A 194 -6.68 24.45 -15.01
CA ILE A 194 -7.36 23.70 -16.08
C ILE A 194 -6.67 23.94 -17.43
N VAL A 195 -6.63 22.90 -18.27
CA VAL A 195 -6.11 23.03 -19.65
C VAL A 195 -7.21 23.51 -20.58
N ARG A 196 -6.94 24.59 -21.32
CA ARG A 196 -7.82 25.19 -22.34
C ARG A 196 -8.24 24.15 -23.39
N GLU A 197 -9.52 24.16 -23.77
CA GLU A 197 -10.10 23.29 -24.81
C GLU A 197 -9.90 21.75 -24.60
N GLN A 198 -9.34 21.36 -23.47
CA GLN A 198 -9.05 19.97 -23.11
C GLN A 198 -9.70 19.56 -21.79
N GLY A 199 -9.55 20.41 -20.76
CA GLY A 199 -10.12 20.22 -19.44
C GLY A 199 -11.59 20.64 -19.40
N THR A 200 -12.44 19.85 -18.77
CA THR A 200 -13.84 20.22 -18.52
C THR A 200 -14.25 19.83 -17.12
N ILE A 201 -15.04 20.70 -16.46
CA ILE A 201 -15.64 20.42 -15.14
C ILE A 201 -17.13 20.66 -15.23
N PHE A 202 -17.94 19.63 -14.96
CA PHE A 202 -19.39 19.77 -14.85
C PHE A 202 -20.02 18.64 -14.02
N LEU A 203 -21.06 18.96 -13.26
CA LEU A 203 -21.80 17.97 -12.47
C LEU A 203 -22.65 17.05 -13.36
N GLY A 204 -23.18 17.58 -14.46
CA GLY A 204 -23.91 16.82 -15.46
C GLY A 204 -23.39 17.16 -16.85
N GLY A 205 -22.89 16.18 -17.60
CA GLY A 205 -22.40 16.39 -18.95
C GLY A 205 -23.51 16.72 -19.97
N PRO A 206 -23.14 17.17 -21.19
CA PRO A 206 -24.10 17.58 -22.22
C PRO A 206 -25.22 16.58 -22.49
N PRO A 207 -25.02 15.24 -22.52
CA PRO A 207 -26.11 14.30 -22.68
C PRO A 207 -27.13 14.33 -21.54
N LEU A 208 -26.69 14.53 -20.30
CA LEU A 208 -27.58 14.64 -19.15
C LEU A 208 -28.36 15.95 -19.17
N VAL A 209 -27.73 17.07 -19.51
CA VAL A 209 -28.38 18.39 -19.66
C VAL A 209 -29.46 18.32 -20.72
N LYS A 210 -29.15 17.73 -21.88
CA LYS A 210 -30.15 17.52 -22.95
C LYS A 210 -31.33 16.67 -22.49
N ALA A 211 -31.08 15.58 -21.77
CA ALA A 211 -32.11 14.70 -21.25
C ALA A 211 -32.96 15.36 -20.15
N ALA A 212 -32.36 16.18 -19.30
CA ALA A 212 -33.04 16.78 -18.15
C ALA A 212 -33.87 18.03 -18.49
N ILE A 213 -33.35 18.91 -19.34
CA ILE A 213 -33.96 20.22 -19.64
C ILE A 213 -34.08 20.53 -21.14
N GLY A 214 -33.67 19.61 -22.02
CA GLY A 214 -33.75 19.76 -23.48
C GLY A 214 -32.72 20.71 -24.09
N GLU A 215 -31.77 21.24 -23.32
CA GLU A 215 -30.74 22.18 -23.79
C GLU A 215 -29.64 21.42 -24.55
N GLU A 216 -29.30 21.89 -25.73
CA GLU A 216 -28.16 21.43 -26.52
C GLU A 216 -26.97 22.36 -26.29
N VAL A 217 -25.94 21.87 -25.67
CA VAL A 217 -24.73 22.62 -25.30
C VAL A 217 -23.50 21.75 -25.52
N SER A 218 -22.41 22.34 -26.02
CA SER A 218 -21.13 21.62 -26.11
C SER A 218 -20.47 21.47 -24.73
N ALA A 219 -19.51 20.54 -24.62
CA ALA A 219 -18.76 20.37 -23.36
C ALA A 219 -17.97 21.62 -22.98
N GLU A 220 -17.40 22.33 -23.97
CA GLU A 220 -16.64 23.55 -23.74
C GLU A 220 -17.53 24.72 -23.27
N GLU A 221 -18.72 24.87 -23.87
CA GLU A 221 -19.69 25.89 -23.44
C GLU A 221 -20.31 25.58 -22.07
N LEU A 222 -20.47 24.30 -21.72
CA LEU A 222 -21.08 23.88 -20.46
C LEU A 222 -20.09 23.98 -19.29
N GLY A 223 -18.82 23.63 -19.50
CA GLY A 223 -17.86 23.53 -18.40
C GLY A 223 -16.40 23.49 -18.87
N GLY A 224 -16.08 24.18 -19.94
CA GLY A 224 -14.72 24.34 -20.44
C GLY A 224 -13.85 25.24 -19.60
N GLY A 225 -12.54 25.20 -19.87
CA GLY A 225 -11.53 25.90 -19.08
C GLY A 225 -11.74 27.41 -19.05
N GLN A 226 -12.04 28.02 -20.18
CA GLN A 226 -12.24 29.48 -20.27
C GLN A 226 -13.48 29.94 -19.48
N LEU A 227 -14.59 29.19 -19.59
CA LEU A 227 -15.80 29.49 -18.80
C LEU A 227 -15.50 29.51 -17.30
N HIS A 228 -14.75 28.51 -16.83
CA HIS A 228 -14.46 28.37 -15.41
C HIS A 228 -13.43 29.39 -14.91
N ALA A 229 -12.48 29.78 -15.73
CA ALA A 229 -11.47 30.78 -15.38
C ALA A 229 -12.05 32.22 -15.38
N GLU A 230 -12.96 32.56 -16.31
CA GLU A 230 -13.43 33.93 -16.52
C GLU A 230 -14.79 34.22 -15.87
N VAL A 231 -15.67 33.21 -15.79
CA VAL A 231 -17.07 33.43 -15.42
C VAL A 231 -17.46 32.77 -14.10
N SER A 232 -17.24 31.46 -13.96
CA SER A 232 -17.69 30.74 -12.77
C SER A 232 -16.71 30.82 -11.59
N GLY A 233 -15.42 31.05 -11.85
CA GLY A 233 -14.40 31.08 -10.81
C GLY A 233 -14.12 29.73 -10.16
N VAL A 234 -14.50 28.61 -10.79
CA VAL A 234 -14.23 27.27 -10.25
C VAL A 234 -12.74 26.90 -10.35
N VAL A 235 -12.00 27.53 -11.26
CA VAL A 235 -10.56 27.33 -11.41
C VAL A 235 -9.83 28.66 -11.29
N ASP A 236 -8.59 28.60 -10.84
CA ASP A 236 -7.76 29.78 -10.57
C ASP A 236 -6.83 30.11 -11.74
N HIS A 237 -6.44 29.09 -12.52
CA HIS A 237 -5.46 29.25 -13.61
C HIS A 237 -5.90 28.50 -14.86
N LEU A 238 -5.56 29.07 -16.02
CA LEU A 238 -5.81 28.51 -17.34
C LEU A 238 -4.50 28.21 -18.05
N ALA A 239 -4.24 26.94 -18.31
CA ALA A 239 -3.05 26.45 -19.01
C ALA A 239 -3.33 26.16 -20.49
N GLU A 240 -2.32 26.27 -21.34
CA GLU A 240 -2.43 26.02 -22.79
C GLU A 240 -2.39 24.52 -23.13
N ASN A 241 -1.71 23.70 -22.31
CA ASN A 241 -1.54 22.26 -22.52
C ASN A 241 -1.10 21.58 -21.21
N ASP A 242 -0.93 20.26 -21.23
CA ASP A 242 -0.50 19.46 -20.08
C ASP A 242 0.83 19.97 -19.48
N GLU A 243 1.84 20.25 -20.32
CA GLU A 243 3.16 20.70 -19.84
C GLU A 243 3.07 22.05 -19.12
N HIS A 244 2.29 22.99 -19.67
CA HIS A 244 2.07 24.28 -19.03
C HIS A 244 1.32 24.13 -17.69
N ALA A 245 0.30 23.27 -17.63
CA ALA A 245 -0.42 22.99 -16.38
C ALA A 245 0.49 22.38 -15.31
N LEU A 246 1.35 21.44 -15.67
CA LEU A 246 2.31 20.83 -14.75
C LEU A 246 3.36 21.84 -14.26
N SER A 247 3.81 22.75 -15.14
CA SER A 247 4.69 23.87 -14.72
C SER A 247 4.01 24.77 -13.70
N MET A 248 2.73 25.13 -13.92
CA MET A 248 1.96 25.92 -12.98
C MET A 248 1.80 25.22 -11.63
N ILE A 249 1.53 23.90 -11.61
CA ILE A 249 1.50 23.12 -10.35
C ILE A 249 2.85 23.19 -9.64
N ARG A 250 3.97 23.09 -10.35
CA ARG A 250 5.31 23.23 -9.75
C ARG A 250 5.51 24.62 -9.16
N ASP A 251 5.01 25.67 -9.81
CA ASP A 251 5.06 27.04 -9.30
C ASP A 251 4.20 27.21 -8.04
N MET A 252 2.99 26.64 -8.02
CA MET A 252 2.16 26.59 -6.81
C MET A 252 2.89 25.93 -5.64
N VAL A 253 3.55 24.77 -5.87
CA VAL A 253 4.33 24.09 -4.83
C VAL A 253 5.45 24.97 -4.28
N ARG A 254 6.10 25.82 -5.11
CA ARG A 254 7.14 26.79 -4.68
C ARG A 254 6.58 27.87 -3.78
N THR A 255 5.29 28.18 -3.85
CA THR A 255 4.66 29.19 -2.97
C THR A 255 4.34 28.63 -1.57
N LEU A 256 4.38 27.32 -1.37
CA LEU A 256 4.11 26.70 -0.08
C LEU A 256 5.23 27.04 0.92
N PRO A 257 4.92 27.14 2.23
CA PRO A 257 5.94 27.34 3.25
C PRO A 257 7.08 26.32 3.14
N GLU A 258 8.32 26.75 3.37
CA GLU A 258 9.50 25.86 3.26
C GLU A 258 9.32 24.56 4.06
N PRO A 259 9.68 23.40 3.48
CA PRO A 259 9.65 22.15 4.21
C PRO A 259 10.69 22.17 5.34
N THR A 260 10.44 21.41 6.40
CA THR A 260 11.46 21.20 7.43
C THR A 260 12.66 20.50 6.77
N PRO A 261 13.88 21.09 6.89
CA PRO A 261 15.06 20.47 6.30
C PRO A 261 15.28 19.06 6.83
N VAL A 262 15.50 18.11 5.94
CA VAL A 262 15.95 16.76 6.32
C VAL A 262 17.44 16.85 6.66
N PRO A 263 17.87 16.46 7.87
CA PRO A 263 19.29 16.50 8.22
C PRO A 263 20.12 15.59 7.30
N GLU A 264 21.25 16.09 6.84
CA GLU A 264 22.27 15.21 6.25
C GLU A 264 22.79 14.24 7.31
N ARG A 265 22.94 12.99 6.95
CA ARG A 265 23.43 11.94 7.82
C ARG A 265 24.50 11.12 7.13
N ASP A 266 25.54 10.81 7.88
CA ASP A 266 26.49 9.79 7.46
C ASP A 266 25.84 8.41 7.56
N TRP A 267 26.08 7.58 6.57
CA TRP A 267 25.61 6.20 6.54
C TRP A 267 26.61 5.30 5.79
N ASN A 268 26.56 4.00 6.06
CA ASN A 268 27.38 2.99 5.41
C ASN A 268 26.54 2.10 4.51
N GLU A 269 27.16 1.53 3.48
CA GLU A 269 26.55 0.45 2.74
C GLU A 269 26.26 -0.74 3.68
N PRO A 270 25.25 -1.56 3.39
CA PRO A 270 24.96 -2.77 4.15
C PRO A 270 26.19 -3.67 4.31
N ALA A 271 26.26 -4.41 5.42
CA ALA A 271 27.37 -5.32 5.67
C ALA A 271 27.44 -6.48 4.65
N LYS A 272 26.31 -6.83 4.08
CA LYS A 272 26.17 -7.85 3.02
C LYS A 272 25.45 -7.27 1.81
N ASP A 273 25.80 -7.76 0.62
CA ASP A 273 25.19 -7.34 -0.63
C ASP A 273 23.67 -7.61 -0.63
N PRO A 274 22.81 -6.59 -0.82
CA PRO A 274 21.36 -6.78 -0.95
C PRO A 274 20.94 -7.78 -2.02
N ALA A 275 21.68 -7.95 -3.11
CA ALA A 275 21.40 -8.93 -4.15
C ALA A 275 21.37 -10.38 -3.60
N GLY A 276 22.13 -10.67 -2.55
CA GLY A 276 22.14 -11.96 -1.88
C GLY A 276 20.82 -12.31 -1.16
N LEU A 277 19.86 -11.39 -1.04
CA LEU A 277 18.51 -11.69 -0.52
C LEU A 277 17.78 -12.73 -1.35
N LEU A 278 18.03 -12.77 -2.66
CA LEU A 278 17.38 -13.73 -3.57
C LEU A 278 17.80 -15.18 -3.32
N GLU A 279 18.93 -15.39 -2.66
CA GLU A 279 19.47 -16.71 -2.32
C GLU A 279 19.32 -17.02 -0.83
N ALA A 280 19.42 -16.00 0.05
CA ALA A 280 19.37 -16.16 1.49
C ALA A 280 17.98 -16.52 2.03
N VAL A 281 16.92 -16.14 1.32
CA VAL A 281 15.54 -16.37 1.77
C VAL A 281 14.87 -17.43 0.91
N PRO A 282 14.44 -18.55 1.52
CA PRO A 282 13.75 -19.62 0.79
C PRO A 282 12.38 -19.16 0.29
N VAL A 283 11.96 -19.71 -0.85
CA VAL A 283 10.61 -19.48 -1.38
C VAL A 283 9.55 -20.18 -0.54
N ASP A 284 9.86 -21.36 -0.01
CA ASP A 284 8.96 -22.07 0.90
C ASP A 284 8.92 -21.36 2.26
N VAL A 285 7.76 -20.79 2.58
CA VAL A 285 7.52 -20.07 3.85
C VAL A 285 7.64 -20.97 5.10
N ASN A 286 7.66 -22.30 4.94
CA ASN A 286 7.88 -23.24 6.03
C ASN A 286 9.37 -23.54 6.27
N ALA A 287 10.24 -23.18 5.32
CA ALA A 287 11.68 -23.39 5.47
C ALA A 287 12.25 -22.33 6.44
N SER A 288 13.01 -22.81 7.41
CA SER A 288 13.69 -21.92 8.36
C SER A 288 14.98 -21.34 7.78
N TYR A 289 15.25 -20.09 8.10
CA TYR A 289 16.51 -19.42 7.83
C TYR A 289 16.79 -18.42 8.95
N ASP A 290 18.03 -17.95 9.04
CA ASP A 290 18.39 -16.93 10.02
C ASP A 290 18.03 -15.54 9.48
N VAL A 291 17.13 -14.83 10.18
CA VAL A 291 16.68 -13.51 9.75
C VAL A 291 17.77 -12.42 9.82
N HIS A 292 18.87 -12.68 10.52
CA HIS A 292 20.03 -11.79 10.49
C HIS A 292 20.58 -11.63 9.06
N GLU A 293 20.46 -12.67 8.22
CA GLU A 293 20.82 -12.58 6.79
C GLU A 293 20.03 -11.52 6.04
N VAL A 294 18.76 -11.26 6.45
CA VAL A 294 17.97 -10.17 5.89
C VAL A 294 18.38 -8.84 6.48
N ILE A 295 18.49 -8.75 7.81
CA ILE A 295 18.82 -7.50 8.52
C ILE A 295 20.12 -6.91 8.02
N GLU A 296 21.20 -7.71 7.92
CA GLU A 296 22.53 -7.27 7.49
C GLU A 296 22.60 -6.79 6.03
N ARG A 297 21.58 -7.07 5.22
CA ARG A 297 21.46 -6.62 3.82
C ARG A 297 20.59 -5.38 3.64
N ILE A 298 19.88 -4.95 4.68
CA ILE A 298 18.97 -3.78 4.58
C ILE A 298 19.39 -2.61 5.47
N VAL A 299 20.15 -2.84 6.54
CA VAL A 299 20.61 -1.78 7.45
C VAL A 299 22.01 -1.31 7.11
N ASP A 300 22.39 -0.16 7.67
CA ASP A 300 23.74 0.38 7.54
C ASP A 300 24.77 -0.57 8.19
N GLY A 301 25.85 -0.85 7.50
CA GLY A 301 26.91 -1.76 7.98
C GLY A 301 27.48 -1.30 9.32
N GLY A 302 27.53 -2.22 10.28
CA GLY A 302 28.05 -1.97 11.64
C GLY A 302 27.07 -1.21 12.56
N SER A 303 25.83 -0.94 12.13
CA SER A 303 24.86 -0.21 12.95
C SER A 303 24.03 -1.08 13.89
N VAL A 304 24.02 -2.40 13.70
CA VAL A 304 23.15 -3.32 14.46
C VAL A 304 23.58 -3.43 15.92
N SER A 305 22.62 -3.17 16.82
CA SER A 305 22.75 -3.39 18.26
C SER A 305 21.55 -4.20 18.74
N GLU A 306 21.73 -5.51 18.88
CA GLU A 306 20.65 -6.41 19.26
C GLU A 306 20.26 -6.24 20.73
N PHE A 307 18.95 -6.20 20.99
CA PHE A 307 18.37 -6.12 22.31
C PHE A 307 17.95 -7.50 22.79
N LYS A 308 18.45 -7.94 23.94
CA LYS A 308 18.19 -9.26 24.55
C LYS A 308 18.47 -10.44 23.57
N PRO A 309 19.67 -10.58 22.99
CA PRO A 309 19.97 -11.64 22.03
C PRO A 309 19.78 -13.06 22.61
N GLU A 310 20.03 -13.26 23.90
CA GLU A 310 19.94 -14.57 24.56
C GLU A 310 18.52 -14.90 25.08
N TYR A 311 17.56 -13.97 24.98
CA TYR A 311 16.22 -14.17 25.52
C TYR A 311 15.18 -14.04 24.40
N GLY A 312 14.21 -14.99 24.32
CA GLY A 312 13.17 -14.99 23.29
C GLY A 312 13.77 -14.98 21.87
N THR A 313 14.69 -15.89 21.60
CA THR A 313 15.55 -15.92 20.40
C THR A 313 14.80 -16.09 19.08
N THR A 314 13.51 -16.48 19.12
CA THR A 314 12.65 -16.60 17.93
C THR A 314 12.08 -15.26 17.46
N LEU A 315 12.39 -14.17 18.17
CA LEU A 315 12.15 -12.80 17.74
C LEU A 315 13.45 -12.00 17.90
N VAL A 316 14.04 -11.56 16.81
CA VAL A 316 15.16 -10.61 16.84
C VAL A 316 14.61 -9.21 17.05
N THR A 317 15.18 -8.49 18.00
CA THR A 317 14.91 -7.06 18.25
C THR A 317 16.23 -6.32 18.28
N ALA A 318 16.38 -5.28 17.43
CA ALA A 318 17.64 -4.57 17.31
C ALA A 318 17.43 -3.08 17.03
N PHE A 319 18.29 -2.24 17.60
CA PHE A 319 18.49 -0.88 17.12
C PHE A 319 19.46 -0.92 15.94
N ALA A 320 19.15 -0.15 14.90
CA ALA A 320 20.00 -0.03 13.71
C ALA A 320 19.82 1.34 13.06
N THR A 321 20.50 1.57 11.95
CA THR A 321 20.23 2.70 11.06
C THR A 321 19.98 2.23 9.63
N ILE A 322 19.18 2.99 8.90
CA ILE A 322 18.98 2.86 7.45
C ILE A 322 19.17 4.25 6.85
N TYR A 323 20.16 4.43 5.99
CA TYR A 323 20.60 5.74 5.49
C TYR A 323 20.82 6.77 6.63
N GLY A 324 21.46 6.33 7.72
CA GLY A 324 21.72 7.14 8.91
C GLY A 324 20.50 7.43 9.80
N MET A 325 19.30 7.07 9.38
CA MET A 325 18.06 7.21 10.17
C MET A 325 17.94 6.06 11.17
N LYS A 326 17.72 6.39 12.44
CA LYS A 326 17.56 5.37 13.50
C LYS A 326 16.27 4.59 13.33
N VAL A 327 16.35 3.27 13.50
CA VAL A 327 15.20 2.35 13.46
C VAL A 327 15.29 1.31 14.55
N GLY A 328 14.12 0.88 15.05
CA GLY A 328 13.97 -0.32 15.85
C GLY A 328 13.45 -1.46 14.98
N ILE A 329 14.16 -2.56 14.87
CA ILE A 329 13.81 -3.71 14.06
C ILE A 329 13.20 -4.79 14.94
N LEU A 330 12.03 -5.31 14.54
CA LEU A 330 11.45 -6.56 15.05
C LEU A 330 11.36 -7.54 13.88
N ALA A 331 12.04 -8.67 13.99
CA ALA A 331 12.12 -9.65 12.91
C ALA A 331 11.84 -11.06 13.45
N ASN A 332 10.94 -11.79 12.81
CA ASN A 332 10.67 -13.17 13.19
C ASN A 332 11.84 -14.09 12.80
N ASN A 333 12.27 -14.91 13.76
CA ASN A 333 13.28 -15.97 13.60
C ASN A 333 12.71 -17.33 14.06
N GLY A 334 11.41 -17.50 13.89
CA GLY A 334 10.66 -18.70 14.29
C GLY A 334 9.28 -18.38 14.88
N VAL A 335 8.69 -19.37 15.55
CA VAL A 335 7.39 -19.26 16.22
C VAL A 335 7.48 -18.31 17.41
N LEU A 336 6.45 -17.53 17.68
CA LEU A 336 6.39 -16.65 18.86
C LEU A 336 6.03 -17.44 20.12
N PHE A 337 6.96 -17.42 21.09
CA PHE A 337 6.74 -17.88 22.45
C PHE A 337 6.38 -16.73 23.38
N SER A 338 6.04 -17.03 24.61
CA SER A 338 5.75 -16.04 25.66
C SER A 338 6.92 -15.07 25.86
N GLU A 339 8.14 -15.59 25.88
CA GLU A 339 9.38 -14.82 26.04
C GLU A 339 9.60 -13.86 24.87
N SER A 340 9.37 -14.34 23.64
CA SER A 340 9.48 -13.52 22.43
C SER A 340 8.46 -12.39 22.45
N ALA A 341 7.22 -12.66 22.88
CA ALA A 341 6.17 -11.65 23.00
C ALA A 341 6.51 -10.59 24.06
N MET A 342 7.01 -10.99 25.23
CA MET A 342 7.45 -10.06 26.28
C MET A 342 8.67 -9.22 25.84
N LYS A 343 9.64 -9.83 25.16
CA LYS A 343 10.79 -9.13 24.58
C LYS A 343 10.33 -8.06 23.58
N GLY A 344 9.45 -8.44 22.65
CA GLY A 344 8.93 -7.54 21.63
C GLY A 344 8.16 -6.36 22.22
N ALA A 345 7.27 -6.61 23.19
CA ALA A 345 6.52 -5.56 23.88
C ALA A 345 7.46 -4.55 24.57
N HIS A 346 8.44 -5.03 25.34
CA HIS A 346 9.43 -4.19 26.00
C HIS A 346 10.25 -3.37 25.00
N PHE A 347 10.65 -3.96 23.88
CA PHE A 347 11.43 -3.27 22.85
C PHE A 347 10.62 -2.17 22.16
N ILE A 348 9.35 -2.42 21.86
CA ILE A 348 8.45 -1.41 21.29
C ILE A 348 8.29 -0.21 22.24
N GLU A 349 8.09 -0.45 23.53
CA GLU A 349 8.00 0.63 24.53
C GLU A 349 9.28 1.46 24.62
N LEU A 350 10.46 0.82 24.51
CA LEU A 350 11.74 1.53 24.46
C LEU A 350 11.88 2.40 23.20
N CYS A 351 11.47 1.87 22.04
CA CYS A 351 11.49 2.63 20.80
C CYS A 351 10.51 3.80 20.84
N ASP A 352 9.31 3.58 21.37
CA ASP A 352 8.30 4.63 21.52
C ASP A 352 8.77 5.77 22.44
N GLN A 353 9.36 5.42 23.60
CA GLN A 353 9.92 6.41 24.53
C GLN A 353 11.04 7.24 23.91
N ARG A 354 11.82 6.63 23.00
CA ARG A 354 12.99 7.26 22.36
C ARG A 354 12.66 7.94 21.03
N GLY A 355 11.40 7.89 20.58
CA GLY A 355 10.97 8.42 19.29
C GLY A 355 11.62 7.70 18.09
N ILE A 356 11.91 6.40 18.21
CA ILE A 356 12.57 5.61 17.18
C ILE A 356 11.50 4.86 16.38
N PRO A 357 11.35 5.10 15.07
CA PRO A 357 10.40 4.37 14.23
C PRO A 357 10.71 2.87 14.18
N LEU A 358 9.67 2.07 13.96
CA LEU A 358 9.73 0.61 14.00
C LEU A 358 9.63 0.00 12.60
N VAL A 359 10.50 -0.97 12.32
CA VAL A 359 10.46 -1.81 11.12
C VAL A 359 10.16 -3.25 11.53
N PHE A 360 9.07 -3.80 11.01
CA PHE A 360 8.64 -5.17 11.24
C PHE A 360 8.96 -6.02 10.01
N LEU A 361 9.79 -7.04 10.18
CA LEU A 361 10.08 -8.05 9.17
C LEU A 361 9.28 -9.31 9.52
N GLN A 362 8.14 -9.49 8.85
CA GLN A 362 7.23 -10.59 9.14
C GLN A 362 7.61 -11.86 8.39
N ASN A 363 7.94 -12.91 9.13
CA ASN A 363 7.94 -14.30 8.70
C ASN A 363 7.37 -15.15 9.85
N ILE A 364 6.07 -15.03 10.10
CA ILE A 364 5.41 -15.59 11.27
C ILE A 364 4.42 -16.69 10.90
N SER A 365 4.66 -17.88 11.44
CA SER A 365 3.74 -19.03 11.36
C SER A 365 2.63 -18.99 12.43
N GLY A 366 2.79 -18.19 13.48
CA GLY A 366 1.84 -18.02 14.58
C GLY A 366 2.51 -17.95 15.95
N PHE A 367 1.69 -17.81 16.99
CA PHE A 367 2.12 -18.06 18.35
C PHE A 367 2.19 -19.57 18.63
N MET A 368 3.03 -19.98 19.56
CA MET A 368 3.12 -21.36 19.99
C MET A 368 1.77 -21.82 20.55
N VAL A 369 1.38 -23.03 20.20
CA VAL A 369 0.13 -23.66 20.63
C VAL A 369 0.41 -24.90 21.49
N GLY A 370 -0.56 -25.34 22.25
CA GLY A 370 -0.46 -26.55 23.04
C GLY A 370 -0.61 -26.27 24.54
N ARG A 371 -0.83 -27.34 25.30
CA ARG A 371 -1.15 -27.29 26.74
C ARG A 371 -0.14 -26.46 27.55
N ASP A 372 1.14 -26.67 27.33
CA ASP A 372 2.20 -25.99 28.10
C ASP A 372 2.30 -24.50 27.74
N ALA A 373 2.11 -24.15 26.46
CA ALA A 373 2.06 -22.76 26.02
C ALA A 373 0.86 -22.01 26.63
N GLU A 374 -0.32 -22.63 26.61
CA GLU A 374 -1.54 -22.06 27.22
C GLU A 374 -1.39 -21.92 28.73
N ALA A 375 -0.92 -22.96 29.42
CA ALA A 375 -0.66 -22.92 30.87
C ALA A 375 0.42 -21.88 31.23
N GLY A 376 1.42 -21.69 30.36
CA GLY A 376 2.45 -20.66 30.47
C GLY A 376 1.97 -19.24 30.17
N GLY A 377 0.71 -19.05 29.78
CA GLY A 377 0.08 -17.75 29.57
C GLY A 377 0.39 -17.11 28.22
N ILE A 378 0.56 -17.89 27.16
CA ILE A 378 0.85 -17.39 25.79
C ILE A 378 -0.17 -16.35 25.32
N ALA A 379 -1.47 -16.55 25.62
CA ALA A 379 -2.51 -15.58 25.26
C ALA A 379 -2.30 -14.24 25.98
N LYS A 380 -1.96 -14.27 27.27
CA LYS A 380 -1.67 -13.08 28.07
C LYS A 380 -0.43 -12.34 27.58
N HIS A 381 0.65 -13.07 27.30
CA HIS A 381 1.91 -12.47 26.85
C HIS A 381 1.84 -12.01 25.39
N GLY A 382 1.14 -12.75 24.53
CA GLY A 382 0.84 -12.34 23.17
C GLY A 382 0.02 -11.05 23.14
N ALA A 383 -1.00 -10.94 24.01
CA ALA A 383 -1.79 -9.71 24.12
C ALA A 383 -0.97 -8.48 24.53
N LYS A 384 0.10 -8.64 25.33
CA LYS A 384 1.01 -7.52 25.66
C LYS A 384 1.71 -6.99 24.41
N LEU A 385 2.25 -7.87 23.57
CA LEU A 385 2.89 -7.49 22.33
C LEU A 385 1.91 -6.80 21.38
N VAL A 386 0.72 -7.39 21.20
CA VAL A 386 -0.35 -6.81 20.37
C VAL A 386 -0.76 -5.43 20.89
N THR A 387 -0.88 -5.25 22.20
CA THR A 387 -1.20 -3.95 22.81
C THR A 387 -0.10 -2.93 22.59
N ALA A 388 1.17 -3.31 22.76
CA ALA A 388 2.31 -2.42 22.50
C ALA A 388 2.33 -1.95 21.03
N VAL A 389 2.13 -2.85 20.08
CA VAL A 389 2.03 -2.51 18.64
C VAL A 389 0.88 -1.55 18.35
N ALA A 390 -0.28 -1.77 19.00
CA ALA A 390 -1.48 -0.97 18.77
C ALA A 390 -1.39 0.44 19.34
N THR A 391 -0.65 0.63 20.43
CA THR A 391 -0.65 1.86 21.21
C THR A 391 0.62 2.70 21.08
N CYS A 392 1.69 2.17 20.49
CA CYS A 392 2.89 2.98 20.24
C CYS A 392 2.60 4.08 19.20
N ARG A 393 3.23 5.25 19.41
CA ARG A 393 3.04 6.49 18.61
C ARG A 393 3.97 6.58 17.43
N VAL A 394 5.16 5.96 17.54
CA VAL A 394 6.19 6.02 16.51
C VAL A 394 5.69 5.42 15.20
N ALA A 395 6.20 5.93 14.09
CA ALA A 395 5.90 5.40 12.77
C ALA A 395 6.28 3.91 12.70
N LYS A 396 5.42 3.11 12.06
CA LYS A 396 5.59 1.66 11.88
C LYS A 396 5.62 1.33 10.41
N TYR A 397 6.57 0.51 10.01
CA TYR A 397 6.75 0.02 8.64
C TYR A 397 6.80 -1.49 8.66
N THR A 398 6.05 -2.15 7.81
CA THR A 398 5.97 -3.62 7.80
C THR A 398 6.35 -4.16 6.44
N ILE A 399 7.20 -5.18 6.43
CA ILE A 399 7.49 -5.99 5.24
C ILE A 399 7.20 -7.44 5.56
N ILE A 400 6.30 -8.04 4.81
CA ILE A 400 6.02 -9.47 4.89
C ILE A 400 7.02 -10.17 3.98
N ILE A 401 8.07 -10.76 4.61
CA ILE A 401 9.19 -11.41 3.93
C ILE A 401 9.00 -12.92 3.75
N GLY A 402 7.88 -13.45 4.26
CA GLY A 402 7.53 -14.87 4.21
C GLY A 402 6.09 -15.07 4.67
N GLY A 403 5.86 -15.94 5.67
CA GLY A 403 4.54 -16.18 6.24
C GLY A 403 4.00 -15.02 7.08
N SER A 404 2.69 -14.82 7.04
CA SER A 404 1.96 -13.90 7.92
C SER A 404 0.63 -14.53 8.30
N PHE A 405 0.64 -15.34 9.38
CA PHE A 405 -0.48 -16.20 9.75
C PHE A 405 -1.07 -15.87 11.12
N GLY A 406 -2.41 -15.88 11.19
CA GLY A 406 -3.18 -15.78 12.42
C GLY A 406 -2.90 -14.53 13.25
N ALA A 407 -2.97 -14.66 14.57
CA ALA A 407 -2.70 -13.57 15.51
C ALA A 407 -1.24 -13.07 15.48
N GLY A 408 -0.31 -13.85 14.91
CA GLY A 408 1.05 -13.42 14.64
C GLY A 408 1.13 -12.20 13.72
N ASN A 409 0.24 -12.13 12.72
CA ASN A 409 0.09 -10.93 11.87
C ASN A 409 -0.19 -9.67 12.71
N TYR A 410 -1.03 -9.76 13.74
CA TYR A 410 -1.36 -8.63 14.61
C TYR A 410 -0.17 -8.20 15.46
N ALA A 411 0.52 -9.17 16.06
CA ALA A 411 1.70 -8.94 16.88
C ALA A 411 2.88 -8.34 16.12
N MET A 412 2.95 -8.58 14.80
CA MET A 412 3.99 -8.08 13.91
C MET A 412 3.49 -6.91 13.02
N CYS A 413 2.53 -6.14 13.51
CA CYS A 413 2.01 -4.95 12.85
C CYS A 413 1.45 -5.19 11.44
N GLY A 414 0.48 -6.12 11.31
CA GLY A 414 -0.29 -6.31 10.08
C GLY A 414 -1.16 -5.08 9.74
N ARG A 415 -1.84 -5.13 8.60
CA ARG A 415 -2.59 -3.98 8.04
C ARG A 415 -3.56 -3.32 9.03
N ALA A 416 -4.24 -4.12 9.87
CA ALA A 416 -5.20 -3.64 10.86
C ALA A 416 -4.56 -2.83 12.00
N TYR A 417 -3.23 -2.89 12.17
CA TYR A 417 -2.48 -2.18 13.20
C TYR A 417 -1.84 -0.88 12.69
N SER A 418 -2.34 -0.40 11.57
CA SER A 418 -2.01 0.91 11.00
C SER A 418 -0.51 1.17 10.82
N PRO A 419 0.22 0.27 10.14
CA PRO A 419 1.55 0.66 9.67
C PRO A 419 1.43 1.81 8.68
N ARG A 420 2.41 2.73 8.69
CA ARG A 420 2.50 3.81 7.69
C ARG A 420 2.55 3.24 6.29
N PHE A 421 3.34 2.16 6.13
CA PHE A 421 3.38 1.33 4.93
C PHE A 421 3.49 -0.14 5.30
N LEU A 422 2.89 -0.98 4.45
CA LEU A 422 3.03 -2.43 4.48
C LEU A 422 3.29 -2.93 3.07
N TRP A 423 4.40 -3.63 2.87
CA TRP A 423 4.75 -4.27 1.61
C TRP A 423 4.89 -5.78 1.78
N MET A 424 4.81 -6.49 0.67
CA MET A 424 5.03 -7.93 0.60
C MET A 424 6.16 -8.27 -0.36
N TRP A 425 6.91 -9.32 -0.06
CA TRP A 425 7.80 -9.94 -1.04
C TRP A 425 7.03 -10.93 -1.92
N PRO A 426 7.55 -11.31 -3.11
CA PRO A 426 6.83 -12.20 -4.04
C PRO A 426 6.57 -13.62 -3.50
N ASN A 427 7.39 -14.10 -2.55
CA ASN A 427 7.21 -15.39 -1.86
C ASN A 427 6.21 -15.33 -0.70
N ALA A 428 5.78 -14.15 -0.29
CA ALA A 428 4.99 -13.97 0.92
C ALA A 428 3.62 -14.67 0.84
N ARG A 429 3.11 -15.06 2.02
CA ARG A 429 1.78 -15.67 2.18
C ARG A 429 1.07 -15.06 3.37
N ILE A 430 -0.22 -14.78 3.22
CA ILE A 430 -1.06 -14.21 4.28
C ILE A 430 -2.39 -14.96 4.37
N SER A 431 -2.73 -15.45 5.57
CA SER A 431 -4.03 -16.05 5.87
C SER A 431 -4.23 -16.23 7.39
N VAL A 432 -5.42 -16.71 7.78
CA VAL A 432 -5.72 -16.98 9.20
C VAL A 432 -4.86 -18.10 9.77
N MET A 433 -4.42 -19.06 8.94
CA MET A 433 -3.50 -20.17 9.27
C MET A 433 -2.92 -20.71 7.97
N GLY A 434 -1.87 -21.54 8.03
CA GLY A 434 -1.33 -22.22 6.85
C GLY A 434 -2.37 -23.10 6.16
N GLY A 435 -2.34 -23.18 4.83
CA GLY A 435 -3.35 -23.90 4.05
C GLY A 435 -3.43 -25.39 4.41
N SER A 436 -2.30 -26.05 4.65
CA SER A 436 -2.26 -27.45 5.09
C SER A 436 -2.89 -27.65 6.48
N GLN A 437 -2.69 -26.72 7.40
CA GLN A 437 -3.34 -26.74 8.72
C GLN A 437 -4.86 -26.55 8.58
N ALA A 438 -5.30 -25.59 7.78
CA ALA A 438 -6.72 -25.34 7.54
C ALA A 438 -7.42 -26.57 6.91
N ALA A 439 -6.82 -27.13 5.87
CA ALA A 439 -7.33 -28.34 5.22
C ALA A 439 -7.41 -29.51 6.21
N GLY A 440 -6.35 -29.71 7.02
CA GLY A 440 -6.33 -30.78 8.04
C GLY A 440 -7.44 -30.61 9.09
N VAL A 441 -7.60 -29.41 9.65
CA VAL A 441 -8.67 -29.12 10.65
C VAL A 441 -10.06 -29.35 10.06
N LEU A 442 -10.36 -28.81 8.89
CA LEU A 442 -11.66 -28.93 8.25
C LEU A 442 -11.98 -30.37 7.88
N THR A 443 -10.98 -31.12 7.37
CA THR A 443 -11.11 -32.54 7.04
C THR A 443 -11.38 -33.36 8.30
N THR A 444 -10.66 -33.12 9.39
CA THR A 444 -10.86 -33.82 10.67
C THR A 444 -12.28 -33.60 11.20
N ILE A 445 -12.73 -32.34 11.27
CA ILE A 445 -14.09 -32.01 11.74
C ILE A 445 -15.15 -32.74 10.89
N ARG A 446 -14.99 -32.74 9.56
CA ARG A 446 -15.94 -33.42 8.66
C ARG A 446 -15.89 -34.94 8.80
N ALA A 447 -14.69 -35.53 8.92
CA ALA A 447 -14.52 -36.95 9.10
C ALA A 447 -15.13 -37.45 10.42
N GLU A 448 -14.93 -36.71 11.52
CA GLU A 448 -15.55 -37.00 12.82
C GLU A 448 -17.07 -36.88 12.78
N ALA A 449 -17.62 -35.87 12.13
CA ALA A 449 -19.06 -35.70 11.98
C ALA A 449 -19.69 -36.84 11.17
N ARG A 450 -19.07 -37.27 10.07
CA ARG A 450 -19.55 -38.42 9.28
C ARG A 450 -19.40 -39.75 10.04
N ALA A 451 -18.29 -39.95 10.73
CA ALA A 451 -18.11 -41.16 11.55
C ALA A 451 -19.18 -41.28 12.65
N ALA A 452 -19.52 -40.16 13.32
CA ALA A 452 -20.60 -40.13 14.30
C ALA A 452 -21.98 -40.41 13.69
N ALA A 453 -22.18 -40.12 12.41
CA ALA A 453 -23.38 -40.45 11.65
C ALA A 453 -23.37 -41.88 11.07
N GLY A 454 -22.35 -42.67 11.33
CA GLY A 454 -22.22 -44.07 10.85
C GLY A 454 -21.71 -44.21 9.40
N ASP A 455 -21.19 -43.14 8.82
CA ASP A 455 -20.69 -43.05 7.44
C ASP A 455 -19.24 -42.49 7.40
N PRO A 456 -18.23 -43.25 7.88
CA PRO A 456 -16.86 -42.76 7.97
C PRO A 456 -16.23 -42.46 6.61
N MET A 457 -15.52 -41.38 6.48
CA MET A 457 -14.78 -41.01 5.26
C MET A 457 -13.58 -41.92 5.03
N SER A 458 -13.43 -42.40 3.81
CA SER A 458 -12.20 -43.03 3.35
C SER A 458 -11.06 -41.96 3.22
N GLN A 459 -9.80 -42.42 3.13
CA GLN A 459 -8.67 -41.51 2.91
C GLN A 459 -8.81 -40.76 1.59
N ALA A 460 -9.27 -41.39 0.52
CA ALA A 460 -9.50 -40.73 -0.77
C ALA A 460 -10.54 -39.61 -0.69
N GLU A 461 -11.65 -39.82 0.04
CA GLU A 461 -12.67 -38.75 0.28
C GLU A 461 -12.13 -37.62 1.14
N GLN A 462 -11.23 -37.92 2.09
CA GLN A 462 -10.56 -36.87 2.88
C GLN A 462 -9.61 -36.06 2.01
N ASP A 463 -8.82 -36.70 1.15
CA ASP A 463 -7.91 -36.03 0.22
C ASP A 463 -8.68 -35.16 -0.81
N ASP A 464 -9.77 -35.69 -1.36
CA ASP A 464 -10.66 -34.95 -2.28
C ASP A 464 -11.32 -33.76 -1.61
N TYR A 465 -11.64 -33.84 -0.32
CA TYR A 465 -12.18 -32.73 0.45
C TYR A 465 -11.12 -31.68 0.79
N ALA A 466 -9.90 -32.10 1.08
CA ALA A 466 -8.79 -31.22 1.41
C ALA A 466 -8.27 -30.40 0.21
N ALA A 467 -8.27 -30.99 -0.99
CA ALA A 467 -7.66 -30.41 -2.18
C ALA A 467 -8.22 -29.01 -2.55
N PRO A 468 -9.55 -28.77 -2.63
CA PRO A 468 -10.08 -27.43 -2.92
C PRO A 468 -9.76 -26.42 -1.82
N VAL A 469 -9.72 -26.84 -0.54
CA VAL A 469 -9.33 -25.95 0.56
C VAL A 469 -7.88 -25.48 0.40
N LEU A 470 -6.97 -26.39 0.10
CA LEU A 470 -5.57 -26.05 -0.18
C LEU A 470 -5.44 -25.07 -1.35
N ALA A 471 -6.13 -25.37 -2.47
CA ALA A 471 -6.09 -24.50 -3.66
C ALA A 471 -6.62 -23.08 -3.37
N ASP A 472 -7.69 -22.95 -2.57
CA ASP A 472 -8.23 -21.66 -2.18
C ASP A 472 -7.28 -20.89 -1.25
N TYR A 473 -6.66 -21.55 -0.28
CA TYR A 473 -5.68 -20.91 0.60
C TYR A 473 -4.43 -20.45 -0.17
N ASP A 474 -3.94 -21.24 -1.12
CA ASP A 474 -2.81 -20.88 -1.98
C ASP A 474 -3.14 -19.66 -2.84
N ARG A 475 -4.32 -19.65 -3.44
CA ARG A 475 -4.80 -18.53 -4.26
C ARG A 475 -5.00 -17.27 -3.44
N MET A 476 -5.80 -17.35 -2.34
CA MET A 476 -6.17 -16.21 -1.52
C MET A 476 -5.03 -15.69 -0.62
N GLY A 477 -4.10 -16.57 -0.27
CA GLY A 477 -2.91 -16.22 0.53
C GLY A 477 -1.78 -15.59 -0.29
N SER A 478 -1.88 -15.54 -1.62
CA SER A 478 -0.81 -15.03 -2.48
C SER A 478 -0.63 -13.51 -2.36
N PRO A 479 0.58 -12.97 -2.54
CA PRO A 479 0.82 -11.53 -2.49
C PRO A 479 0.07 -10.78 -3.60
N TYR A 480 -0.18 -11.41 -4.74
CA TYR A 480 -0.93 -10.79 -5.84
C TYR A 480 -2.43 -10.71 -5.55
N TYR A 481 -2.98 -11.65 -4.80
CA TYR A 481 -4.36 -11.56 -4.32
C TYR A 481 -4.53 -10.45 -3.27
N SER A 482 -3.54 -10.30 -2.40
CA SER A 482 -3.46 -9.26 -1.37
C SER A 482 -3.38 -7.86 -2.00
N THR A 483 -2.37 -7.64 -2.82
CA THR A 483 -2.10 -6.32 -3.43
C THR A 483 -3.22 -5.87 -4.36
N ALA A 484 -3.85 -6.82 -5.09
CA ALA A 484 -5.03 -6.52 -5.91
C ALA A 484 -6.17 -5.88 -5.10
N ARG A 485 -6.27 -6.22 -3.81
CA ARG A 485 -7.30 -5.76 -2.86
C ARG A 485 -6.84 -4.66 -1.92
N LEU A 486 -5.63 -4.13 -2.12
CA LEU A 486 -5.00 -3.13 -1.25
C LEU A 486 -4.94 -3.57 0.24
N TRP A 487 -4.64 -4.85 0.50
CA TRP A 487 -4.29 -5.30 1.85
C TRP A 487 -2.86 -4.93 2.22
N ASP A 488 -2.07 -4.56 1.22
CA ASP A 488 -0.72 -4.00 1.30
C ASP A 488 -0.61 -2.75 0.41
N ASP A 489 0.55 -2.12 0.42
CA ASP A 489 0.87 -0.94 -0.39
C ASP A 489 1.70 -1.30 -1.63
N GLY A 490 1.94 -2.60 -1.86
CA GLY A 490 2.60 -3.14 -3.04
C GLY A 490 3.42 -4.39 -2.75
N VAL A 491 3.65 -5.18 -3.79
CA VAL A 491 4.65 -6.24 -3.81
C VAL A 491 5.95 -5.64 -4.31
N ILE A 492 7.03 -5.82 -3.57
CA ILE A 492 8.34 -5.25 -3.87
C ILE A 492 9.39 -6.32 -4.15
N ASP A 493 10.37 -5.99 -4.98
CA ASP A 493 11.59 -6.80 -5.13
C ASP A 493 12.34 -6.81 -3.78
N PRO A 494 12.74 -7.98 -3.25
CA PRO A 494 13.52 -8.05 -2.01
C PRO A 494 14.74 -7.14 -2.01
N VAL A 495 15.43 -7.00 -3.14
CA VAL A 495 16.62 -6.15 -3.28
C VAL A 495 16.31 -4.66 -3.09
N ASP A 496 15.10 -4.22 -3.43
CA ASP A 496 14.65 -2.83 -3.26
C ASP A 496 14.25 -2.47 -1.82
N THR A 497 14.21 -3.42 -0.91
CA THR A 497 13.69 -3.24 0.46
C THR A 497 14.35 -2.07 1.19
N ARG A 498 15.68 -1.96 1.14
CA ARG A 498 16.43 -0.88 1.78
C ARG A 498 16.02 0.49 1.21
N ARG A 499 15.97 0.63 -0.11
CA ARG A 499 15.59 1.87 -0.80
C ARG A 499 14.17 2.30 -0.44
N VAL A 500 13.21 1.37 -0.52
CA VAL A 500 11.80 1.63 -0.20
C VAL A 500 11.63 2.05 1.27
N LEU A 501 12.30 1.37 2.20
CA LEU A 501 12.31 1.75 3.62
C LEU A 501 12.95 3.12 3.83
N GLY A 502 14.06 3.42 3.17
CA GLY A 502 14.74 4.71 3.27
C GLY A 502 13.85 5.87 2.84
N MET A 503 13.16 5.73 1.70
CA MET A 503 12.18 6.71 1.24
C MET A 503 11.04 6.89 2.24
N ALA A 504 10.48 5.81 2.77
CA ALA A 504 9.36 5.88 3.72
C ALA A 504 9.78 6.46 5.08
N LEU A 505 10.94 6.09 5.60
CA LEU A 505 11.48 6.61 6.86
C LEU A 505 11.74 8.12 6.79
N SER A 506 12.24 8.63 5.67
CA SER A 506 12.48 10.06 5.48
C SER A 506 11.21 10.92 5.63
N LEU A 507 10.04 10.34 5.34
CA LEU A 507 8.75 11.04 5.46
C LEU A 507 8.30 11.24 6.91
N SER A 508 8.78 10.41 7.85
CA SER A 508 8.47 10.52 9.28
C SER A 508 9.61 11.10 10.10
N ASP A 509 10.69 11.51 9.44
CA ASP A 509 11.85 12.06 10.12
C ASP A 509 11.55 13.43 10.74
N GLY A 510 11.84 13.58 12.03
CA GLY A 510 11.51 14.79 12.78
C GLY A 510 10.03 14.94 13.15
N GLU A 511 9.20 13.91 12.97
CA GLU A 511 7.79 13.94 13.37
C GLU A 511 7.65 14.20 14.88
N GLN A 512 6.80 15.16 15.26
CA GLN A 512 6.44 15.38 16.66
C GLN A 512 5.40 14.36 17.10
N LEU A 513 5.78 13.54 18.08
CA LEU A 513 4.89 12.49 18.60
C LEU A 513 3.88 13.08 19.60
N PRO A 514 2.60 12.64 19.55
CA PRO A 514 1.63 13.01 20.57
C PRO A 514 1.98 12.36 21.92
N ASP A 515 1.36 12.82 23.01
CA ASP A 515 1.46 12.13 24.30
C ASP A 515 0.92 10.70 24.20
N THR A 516 1.57 9.76 24.90
CA THR A 516 1.15 8.36 24.88
C THR A 516 0.61 7.89 26.22
N ASN A 517 -0.28 6.91 26.13
CA ASN A 517 -0.68 6.07 27.24
C ASN A 517 -0.87 4.64 26.70
N PHE A 518 -0.03 3.71 27.11
CA PHE A 518 -0.08 2.32 26.63
C PHE A 518 -1.33 1.55 27.11
N GLY A 519 -2.14 2.13 27.97
CA GLY A 519 -3.27 1.44 28.54
C GLY A 519 -2.85 0.37 29.58
N ILE A 520 -3.73 -0.61 29.81
CA ILE A 520 -3.52 -1.63 30.84
C ILE A 520 -2.99 -2.91 30.21
N PHE A 521 -1.79 -3.32 30.60
CA PHE A 521 -1.26 -4.65 30.31
C PHE A 521 -1.75 -5.66 31.35
N ARG A 522 -2.30 -6.78 30.89
CA ARG A 522 -2.69 -7.88 31.77
C ARG A 522 -1.44 -8.59 32.31
N MET A 523 -1.29 -8.67 33.63
CA MET A 523 -0.14 -9.26 34.30
C MET A 523 -0.30 -10.75 34.54
#